data_34cd04bad87e42c0bec12ae34b9d1ce6
#
_entry.id   34cd04bad87e42c0bec12ae34b9d1ce6
#
_cell.length_a   1.000
_cell.length_b   1.000
_cell.length_c   1.000
_cell.angle_alpha   90.00
_cell.angle_beta   90.00
_cell.angle_gamma   90.00
#
_symmetry.space_group_name_H-M   'P 1'
#
loop_
_entity.id
_entity.type
_entity.pdbx_description
1 polymer ?
#
loop_
_entity_poly.entity_id
_entity_poly.type
_entity_poly.pdbx_seq_one_letter_code
_entity_poly.pdbx_strand_id
1 'polypeptide(L)'
;MSASLAVELCGLPGAGKSTVAQAARDRLAAAGVSCDLADQDISAAAAPRRRLRRRATSALRESTTHPARTSAAAAAVLASRQSRPRDTVAVLAQWLAVRDLLAGCHRSPGVHLFEEGVLQRLWTIGLRGGYDTSARLWHNLDPARRTDLVVVLDLPATEAAARLRGRPSRHSRVQGLGSDAMLDELARGERLLSTLVAGCPVPVVHVGADVAPDAMAARVAEVVLDAWQGGRQVPQ
;
A
#
# COMPACT_ATOMS: atom_id res chain seq x y z
N MET A 1 20.90 -11.91 -12.81
CA MET A 1 20.02 -11.70 -11.63
C MET A 1 18.61 -12.02 -12.04
N SER A 2 17.86 -12.81 -11.26
CA SER A 2 16.45 -13.11 -11.57
C SER A 2 15.62 -11.84 -11.39
N ALA A 3 14.71 -11.57 -12.34
CA ALA A 3 13.86 -10.37 -12.29
C ALA A 3 12.96 -10.38 -11.05
N SER A 4 12.71 -9.21 -10.47
CA SER A 4 11.80 -8.95 -9.36
C SER A 4 10.91 -7.77 -9.75
N LEU A 5 9.63 -7.80 -9.39
CA LEU A 5 8.68 -6.72 -9.63
C LEU A 5 7.81 -6.53 -8.39
N ALA A 6 7.94 -5.39 -7.74
CA ALA A 6 7.10 -5.01 -6.59
C ALA A 6 5.94 -4.11 -7.06
N VAL A 7 4.72 -4.58 -6.90
CA VAL A 7 3.49 -3.88 -7.35
C VAL A 7 2.62 -3.55 -6.16
N GLU A 8 2.20 -2.30 -6.05
CA GLU A 8 1.31 -1.83 -5.00
C GLU A 8 -0.11 -1.59 -5.53
N LEU A 9 -1.11 -2.18 -4.88
CA LEU A 9 -2.51 -1.82 -5.08
C LEU A 9 -2.89 -0.71 -4.10
N CYS A 10 -3.32 0.42 -4.62
CA CYS A 10 -3.70 1.58 -3.83
C CYS A 10 -5.17 1.94 -4.08
N GLY A 11 -5.82 2.59 -3.12
CA GLY A 11 -7.22 3.00 -3.25
C GLY A 11 -7.88 3.22 -1.90
N LEU A 12 -9.08 3.78 -1.92
CA LEU A 12 -9.87 4.04 -0.73
C LEU A 12 -10.22 2.74 0.03
N PRO A 13 -10.52 2.82 1.34
CA PRO A 13 -11.18 1.74 2.04
C PRO A 13 -12.48 1.38 1.33
N GLY A 14 -12.71 0.10 1.08
CA GLY A 14 -13.88 -0.36 0.29
C GLY A 14 -13.62 -0.57 -1.20
N ALA A 15 -12.47 -0.17 -1.75
CA ALA A 15 -12.12 -0.39 -3.16
C ALA A 15 -11.88 -1.86 -3.55
N GLY A 16 -11.85 -2.77 -2.58
CA GLY A 16 -11.70 -4.21 -2.87
C GLY A 16 -10.27 -4.70 -3.00
N LYS A 17 -9.27 -3.92 -2.59
CA LYS A 17 -7.83 -4.25 -2.72
C LYS A 17 -7.49 -5.70 -2.37
N SER A 18 -7.91 -6.19 -1.20
CA SER A 18 -7.58 -7.55 -0.75
C SER A 18 -8.19 -8.63 -1.65
N THR A 19 -9.44 -8.43 -2.09
CA THR A 19 -10.12 -9.36 -2.99
C THR A 19 -9.44 -9.38 -4.36
N VAL A 20 -9.13 -8.20 -4.89
CA VAL A 20 -8.46 -8.03 -6.19
C VAL A 20 -7.04 -8.57 -6.15
N ALA A 21 -6.25 -8.27 -5.09
CA ALA A 21 -4.89 -8.77 -4.94
C ALA A 21 -4.84 -10.30 -4.93
N GLN A 22 -5.73 -10.93 -4.16
CA GLN A 22 -5.84 -12.38 -4.08
C GLN A 22 -6.17 -13.00 -5.44
N ALA A 23 -7.19 -12.50 -6.13
CA ALA A 23 -7.62 -13.01 -7.41
C ALA A 23 -6.59 -12.72 -8.53
N ALA A 24 -5.93 -11.57 -8.50
CA ALA A 24 -4.85 -11.24 -9.43
C ALA A 24 -3.64 -12.17 -9.24
N ARG A 25 -3.23 -12.44 -7.99
CA ARG A 25 -2.18 -13.42 -7.68
C ARG A 25 -2.50 -14.79 -8.28
N ASP A 26 -3.74 -15.27 -8.11
CA ASP A 26 -4.15 -16.59 -8.61
C ASP A 26 -4.13 -16.64 -10.15
N ARG A 27 -4.49 -15.54 -10.82
CA ARG A 27 -4.39 -15.41 -12.28
C ARG A 27 -2.94 -15.35 -12.77
N LEU A 28 -2.06 -14.64 -12.07
CA LEU A 28 -0.63 -14.60 -12.37
C LEU A 28 0.01 -15.97 -12.21
N ALA A 29 -0.33 -16.71 -11.16
CA ALA A 29 0.12 -18.06 -10.94
C ALA A 29 -0.37 -19.02 -12.07
N ALA A 30 -1.62 -18.89 -12.51
CA ALA A 30 -2.15 -19.65 -13.63
C ALA A 30 -1.43 -19.33 -14.97
N ALA A 31 -0.90 -18.11 -15.12
CA ALA A 31 -0.06 -17.70 -16.24
C ALA A 31 1.42 -18.10 -16.09
N GLY A 32 1.77 -18.89 -15.07
CA GLY A 32 3.14 -19.37 -14.82
C GLY A 32 4.08 -18.34 -14.19
N VAL A 33 3.56 -17.24 -13.65
CA VAL A 33 4.34 -16.21 -12.97
C VAL A 33 4.31 -16.46 -11.45
N SER A 34 5.50 -16.61 -10.85
CA SER A 34 5.61 -16.68 -9.38
C SER A 34 5.17 -15.35 -8.79
N CYS A 35 4.12 -15.38 -7.98
CA CYS A 35 3.52 -14.21 -7.38
C CYS A 35 3.12 -14.46 -5.93
N ASP A 36 3.46 -13.54 -5.02
CA ASP A 36 3.06 -13.57 -3.62
C ASP A 36 2.33 -12.29 -3.18
N LEU A 37 1.66 -12.35 -2.02
CA LEU A 37 1.12 -11.19 -1.32
C LEU A 37 2.11 -10.81 -0.23
N ALA A 38 3.02 -9.88 -0.56
CA ALA A 38 4.22 -9.58 0.23
C ALA A 38 3.91 -9.03 1.63
N ASP A 39 2.81 -8.30 1.80
CA ASP A 39 2.43 -7.66 3.06
C ASP A 39 1.35 -8.42 3.87
N GLN A 40 0.98 -9.63 3.46
CA GLN A 40 -0.09 -10.42 4.09
C GLN A 40 0.13 -10.59 5.60
N ASP A 41 1.38 -10.78 6.04
CA ASP A 41 1.73 -10.99 7.44
C ASP A 41 1.67 -9.72 8.30
N ILE A 42 1.69 -8.55 7.68
CA ILE A 42 1.61 -7.25 8.36
C ILE A 42 0.28 -6.54 8.14
N SER A 43 -0.56 -7.04 7.26
CA SER A 43 -1.88 -6.49 6.92
C SER A 43 -2.91 -6.69 8.04
N ALA A 44 -4.08 -6.08 7.88
CA ALA A 44 -5.19 -6.26 8.82
C ALA A 44 -5.75 -7.70 8.84
N ALA A 45 -5.53 -8.47 7.78
CA ALA A 45 -5.99 -9.86 7.66
C ALA A 45 -5.19 -10.84 8.55
N ALA A 46 -3.94 -10.50 8.89
CA ALA A 46 -3.12 -11.36 9.74
C ALA A 46 -3.60 -11.39 11.19
N ALA A 47 -3.41 -12.54 11.86
CA ALA A 47 -3.68 -12.67 13.29
C ALA A 47 -2.92 -11.59 14.10
N PRO A 48 -3.55 -10.92 15.09
CA PRO A 48 -2.99 -9.76 15.77
C PRO A 48 -1.57 -9.96 16.33
N ARG A 49 -1.32 -11.12 16.95
CA ARG A 49 0.01 -11.46 17.51
C ARG A 49 1.07 -11.65 16.43
N ARG A 50 0.74 -12.34 15.32
CA ARG A 50 1.63 -12.55 14.18
C ARG A 50 1.99 -11.23 13.53
N ARG A 51 0.98 -10.41 13.28
CA ARG A 51 1.12 -9.07 12.73
C ARG A 51 2.02 -8.16 13.58
N LEU A 52 1.78 -8.11 14.90
CA LEU A 52 2.59 -7.30 15.81
C LEU A 52 4.04 -7.75 15.83
N ARG A 53 4.27 -9.07 15.96
CA ARG A 53 5.62 -9.65 15.94
C ARG A 53 6.34 -9.32 14.63
N ARG A 54 5.68 -9.52 13.48
CA ARG A 54 6.30 -9.29 12.17
C ARG A 54 6.64 -7.81 11.98
N ARG A 55 5.72 -6.90 12.34
CA ARG A 55 5.99 -5.45 12.29
C ARG A 55 7.15 -5.04 13.19
N ALA A 56 7.22 -5.56 14.41
CA ALA A 56 8.29 -5.27 15.34
C ALA A 56 9.65 -5.79 14.84
N THR A 57 9.72 -7.01 14.35
CA THR A 57 10.98 -7.59 13.82
C THR A 57 11.47 -6.85 12.58
N SER A 58 10.57 -6.52 11.63
CA SER A 58 10.93 -5.75 10.44
C SER A 58 11.34 -4.31 10.79
N ALA A 59 10.62 -3.65 11.70
CA ALA A 59 10.99 -2.30 12.14
C ALA A 59 12.35 -2.30 12.87
N LEU A 60 12.62 -3.28 13.70
CA LEU A 60 13.92 -3.43 14.38
C LEU A 60 15.04 -3.64 13.38
N ARG A 61 14.86 -4.57 12.43
CA ARG A 61 15.84 -4.83 11.38
C ARG A 61 16.14 -3.59 10.56
N GLU A 62 15.11 -2.87 10.11
CA GLU A 62 15.28 -1.62 9.36
C GLU A 62 16.02 -0.56 10.19
N SER A 63 15.71 -0.45 11.48
CA SER A 63 16.34 0.51 12.39
C SER A 63 17.81 0.21 12.63
N THR A 64 18.18 -1.06 12.74
CA THR A 64 19.56 -1.47 12.97
C THR A 64 20.43 -1.39 11.70
N THR A 65 19.84 -1.70 10.54
CA THR A 65 20.57 -1.66 9.27
C THR A 65 20.67 -0.24 8.68
N HIS A 66 19.70 0.65 8.97
CA HIS A 66 19.63 1.99 8.41
C HIS A 66 19.26 3.05 9.45
N PRO A 67 20.07 3.28 10.51
CA PRO A 67 19.72 4.13 11.64
C PRO A 67 19.43 5.59 11.25
N ALA A 68 20.23 6.18 10.37
CA ALA A 68 20.02 7.56 9.92
C ALA A 68 18.67 7.74 9.17
N ARG A 69 18.33 6.80 8.30
CA ARG A 69 17.05 6.82 7.57
C ARG A 69 15.86 6.58 8.50
N THR A 70 16.03 5.74 9.49
CA THR A 70 14.99 5.50 10.52
C THR A 70 14.76 6.74 11.35
N SER A 71 15.83 7.44 11.76
CA SER A 71 15.72 8.70 12.49
C SER A 71 15.02 9.79 11.68
N ALA A 72 15.36 9.91 10.39
CA ALA A 72 14.69 10.85 9.49
C ALA A 72 13.19 10.52 9.33
N ALA A 73 12.84 9.24 9.18
CA ALA A 73 11.45 8.80 9.11
C ALA A 73 10.69 9.06 10.42
N ALA A 74 11.33 8.79 11.56
CA ALA A 74 10.76 9.07 12.88
C ALA A 74 10.50 10.58 13.08
N ALA A 75 11.46 11.43 12.73
CA ALA A 75 11.31 12.88 12.78
C ALA A 75 10.16 13.36 11.88
N ALA A 76 10.04 12.83 10.66
CA ALA A 76 8.96 13.17 9.74
C ALA A 76 7.59 12.71 10.27
N VAL A 77 7.48 11.49 10.79
CA VAL A 77 6.21 11.00 11.38
C VAL A 77 5.84 11.78 12.64
N LEU A 78 6.79 12.16 13.47
CA LEU A 78 6.55 13.04 14.62
C LEU A 78 6.08 14.43 14.17
N ALA A 79 6.71 15.01 13.14
CA ALA A 79 6.32 16.30 12.57
C ALA A 79 4.92 16.26 11.92
N SER A 80 4.41 15.10 11.56
CA SER A 80 3.04 14.94 11.00
C SER A 80 1.93 15.18 12.02
N ARG A 81 2.27 15.31 13.31
CA ARG A 81 1.32 15.62 14.41
C ARG A 81 0.13 14.65 14.45
N GLN A 82 0.42 13.35 14.47
CA GLN A 82 -0.62 12.34 14.64
C GLN A 82 -1.46 12.60 15.90
N SER A 83 -2.76 12.36 15.82
CA SER A 83 -3.74 12.70 16.87
C SER A 83 -3.49 12.03 18.23
N ARG A 84 -2.74 10.91 18.24
CA ARG A 84 -2.41 10.16 19.48
C ARG A 84 -0.98 9.60 19.40
N PRO A 85 -0.21 9.58 20.52
CA PRO A 85 1.15 9.02 20.53
C PRO A 85 1.22 7.56 20.06
N ARG A 86 0.25 6.74 20.45
CA ARG A 86 0.17 5.34 19.98
C ARG A 86 -0.01 5.22 18.46
N ASP A 87 -0.69 6.17 17.84
CA ASP A 87 -0.88 6.19 16.39
C ASP A 87 0.44 6.55 15.70
N THR A 88 1.23 7.47 16.26
CA THR A 88 2.59 7.80 15.81
C THR A 88 3.49 6.56 15.80
N VAL A 89 3.53 5.81 16.91
CA VAL A 89 4.33 4.58 17.01
C VAL A 89 3.85 3.52 16.02
N ALA A 90 2.53 3.33 15.91
CA ALA A 90 1.95 2.34 15.00
C ALA A 90 2.24 2.67 13.53
N VAL A 91 2.10 3.93 13.14
CA VAL A 91 2.38 4.41 11.78
C VAL A 91 3.87 4.28 11.45
N LEU A 92 4.77 4.67 12.37
CA LEU A 92 6.21 4.51 12.18
C LEU A 92 6.60 3.04 12.03
N ALA A 93 6.11 2.17 12.92
CA ALA A 93 6.40 0.74 12.83
C ALA A 93 5.89 0.12 11.52
N GLN A 94 4.72 0.54 11.03
CA GLN A 94 4.19 0.10 9.74
C GLN A 94 5.02 0.61 8.57
N TRP A 95 5.44 1.87 8.61
CA TRP A 95 6.31 2.47 7.61
C TRP A 95 7.64 1.72 7.49
N LEU A 96 8.30 1.47 8.63
CA LEU A 96 9.57 0.74 8.65
C LEU A 96 9.39 -0.71 8.18
N ALA A 97 8.28 -1.36 8.56
CA ALA A 97 8.01 -2.73 8.15
C ALA A 97 7.80 -2.87 6.62
N VAL A 98 7.07 -1.96 5.99
CA VAL A 98 6.89 -1.97 4.53
C VAL A 98 8.22 -1.75 3.81
N ARG A 99 9.08 -0.86 4.31
CA ARG A 99 10.41 -0.63 3.75
C ARG A 99 11.32 -1.85 3.81
N ASP A 100 11.32 -2.57 4.94
CA ASP A 100 12.08 -3.81 5.09
C ASP A 100 11.56 -4.91 4.14
N LEU A 101 10.24 -5.04 4.00
CA LEU A 101 9.62 -5.97 3.06
C LEU A 101 10.00 -5.69 1.62
N LEU A 102 9.91 -4.43 1.16
CA LEU A 102 10.30 -4.04 -0.19
C LEU A 102 11.76 -4.35 -0.49
N ALA A 103 12.66 -4.03 0.45
CA ALA A 103 14.07 -4.41 0.32
C ALA A 103 14.28 -5.94 0.25
N GLY A 104 13.38 -6.73 0.85
CA GLY A 104 13.33 -8.18 0.69
C GLY A 104 12.88 -8.60 -0.69
N CYS A 105 11.78 -8.02 -1.17
CA CYS A 105 11.19 -8.32 -2.48
C CYS A 105 12.18 -8.08 -3.62
N HIS A 106 12.88 -6.95 -3.63
CA HIS A 106 13.89 -6.66 -4.66
C HIS A 106 15.09 -7.63 -4.69
N ARG A 107 15.24 -8.47 -3.65
CA ARG A 107 16.26 -9.54 -3.62
C ARG A 107 15.70 -10.91 -3.97
N SER A 108 14.40 -11.03 -4.10
CA SER A 108 13.71 -12.29 -4.37
C SER A 108 13.11 -12.27 -5.78
N PRO A 109 13.30 -13.32 -6.60
CA PRO A 109 12.71 -13.35 -7.93
C PRO A 109 11.19 -13.52 -7.86
N GLY A 110 10.47 -12.86 -8.78
CA GLY A 110 9.02 -12.99 -8.89
C GLY A 110 8.29 -11.65 -8.79
N VAL A 111 6.98 -11.73 -8.82
CA VAL A 111 6.07 -10.61 -8.61
C VAL A 111 5.63 -10.57 -7.15
N HIS A 112 5.71 -9.40 -6.54
CA HIS A 112 5.35 -9.16 -5.15
C HIS A 112 4.22 -8.13 -5.08
N LEU A 113 3.00 -8.58 -4.79
CA LEU A 113 1.83 -7.69 -4.66
C LEU A 113 1.72 -7.17 -3.22
N PHE A 114 1.49 -5.88 -3.10
CA PHE A 114 1.23 -5.18 -1.83
C PHE A 114 -0.21 -4.64 -1.82
N GLU A 115 -0.99 -4.99 -0.80
CA GLU A 115 -2.32 -4.39 -0.54
C GLU A 115 -2.21 -3.03 0.17
N GLU A 116 -1.14 -2.85 0.94
CA GLU A 116 -0.86 -1.65 1.73
C GLU A 116 0.63 -1.30 1.64
N GLY A 117 1.10 -0.95 0.44
CA GLY A 117 2.49 -0.59 0.18
C GLY A 117 2.87 0.81 0.66
N VAL A 118 3.83 1.43 -0.01
CA VAL A 118 4.41 2.73 0.38
C VAL A 118 3.42 3.87 0.20
N LEU A 119 2.75 3.95 -0.96
CA LEU A 119 1.81 5.03 -1.27
C LEU A 119 0.61 4.99 -0.32
N GLN A 120 0.07 3.80 -0.04
CA GLN A 120 -1.03 3.62 0.91
C GLN A 120 -0.61 3.99 2.33
N ARG A 121 0.66 3.79 2.71
CA ARG A 121 1.19 4.24 4.02
C ARG A 121 1.35 5.74 4.08
N LEU A 122 1.85 6.37 3.03
CA LEU A 122 1.91 7.83 2.92
C LEU A 122 0.52 8.46 2.99
N TRP A 123 -0.44 7.85 2.29
CA TRP A 123 -1.85 8.23 2.39
C TRP A 123 -2.36 8.14 3.84
N THR A 124 -2.06 7.06 4.55
CA THR A 124 -2.46 6.90 5.96
C THR A 124 -1.82 7.95 6.86
N ILE A 125 -0.54 8.29 6.64
CA ILE A 125 0.19 9.33 7.39
C ILE A 125 -0.43 10.69 7.13
N GLY A 126 -0.67 11.04 5.87
CA GLY A 126 -1.24 12.32 5.48
C GLY A 126 -2.70 12.50 5.91
N LEU A 127 -3.50 11.43 5.89
CA LEU A 127 -4.90 11.46 6.32
C LEU A 127 -5.04 11.71 7.83
N ARG A 128 -4.11 11.18 8.63
CA ARG A 128 -4.11 11.30 10.10
C ARG A 128 -3.29 12.48 10.63
N GLY A 129 -2.47 13.08 9.78
CA GLY A 129 -1.54 14.15 10.12
C GLY A 129 -1.47 15.20 9.01
N GLY A 130 -0.29 15.80 8.80
CA GLY A 130 -0.06 16.80 7.75
C GLY A 130 0.35 16.18 6.42
N TYR A 131 -0.24 16.65 5.32
CA TYR A 131 0.11 16.24 3.96
C TYR A 131 1.59 16.47 3.60
N ASP A 132 2.15 17.64 3.99
CA ASP A 132 3.53 17.99 3.67
C ASP A 132 4.55 16.95 4.17
N THR A 133 4.22 16.28 5.26
CA THR A 133 5.07 15.21 5.80
C THR A 133 5.07 13.99 4.92
N SER A 134 3.91 13.58 4.40
CA SER A 134 3.83 12.42 3.49
C SER A 134 4.57 12.68 2.19
N ALA A 135 4.46 13.88 1.62
CA ALA A 135 5.21 14.27 0.42
C ALA A 135 6.73 14.22 0.67
N ARG A 136 7.23 14.75 1.80
CA ARG A 136 8.66 14.71 2.16
C ARG A 136 9.17 13.27 2.32
N LEU A 137 8.39 12.39 2.95
CA LEU A 137 8.76 10.98 3.08
C LEU A 137 8.89 10.30 1.72
N TRP A 138 8.01 10.65 0.77
CA TRP A 138 8.04 10.12 -0.58
C TRP A 138 9.29 10.53 -1.36
N HIS A 139 9.62 11.81 -1.35
CA HIS A 139 10.82 12.34 -2.04
C HIS A 139 12.14 11.79 -1.49
N ASN A 140 12.19 11.49 -0.19
CA ASN A 140 13.38 10.97 0.48
C ASN A 140 13.46 9.43 0.49
N LEU A 141 12.55 8.75 -0.21
CA LEU A 141 12.55 7.30 -0.24
C LEU A 141 13.60 6.78 -1.22
N ASP A 142 14.44 5.88 -0.72
CA ASP A 142 15.42 5.13 -1.52
C ASP A 142 14.72 4.35 -2.65
N PRO A 143 15.19 4.40 -3.91
CA PRO A 143 14.64 3.59 -5.00
C PRO A 143 14.48 2.12 -4.67
N ALA A 144 15.45 1.48 -4.00
CA ALA A 144 15.38 0.09 -3.56
C ALA A 144 14.30 -0.19 -2.50
N ARG A 145 13.50 0.81 -2.11
CA ARG A 145 12.44 0.74 -1.13
C ARG A 145 11.14 1.38 -1.62
N ARG A 146 11.04 1.51 -2.93
CA ARG A 146 9.81 1.89 -3.63
C ARG A 146 9.23 0.65 -4.29
N THR A 147 7.95 0.67 -4.57
CA THR A 147 7.33 -0.24 -5.52
C THR A 147 7.76 0.14 -6.94
N ASP A 148 7.77 -0.81 -7.85
CA ASP A 148 8.12 -0.57 -9.26
C ASP A 148 6.92 -0.08 -10.06
N LEU A 149 5.72 -0.42 -9.59
CA LEU A 149 4.44 -0.08 -10.23
C LEU A 149 3.39 0.15 -9.15
N VAL A 150 2.55 1.17 -9.34
CA VAL A 150 1.35 1.42 -8.54
C VAL A 150 0.11 1.20 -9.40
N VAL A 151 -0.82 0.39 -8.92
CA VAL A 151 -2.15 0.22 -9.51
C VAL A 151 -3.18 0.85 -8.58
N VAL A 152 -3.82 1.91 -9.05
CA VAL A 152 -4.87 2.63 -8.29
C VAL A 152 -6.21 2.02 -8.64
N LEU A 153 -6.91 1.52 -7.62
CA LEU A 153 -8.30 1.10 -7.75
C LEU A 153 -9.20 2.33 -7.53
N ASP A 154 -9.65 2.90 -8.63
CA ASP A 154 -10.46 4.13 -8.62
C ASP A 154 -11.87 3.84 -8.13
N LEU A 155 -12.19 4.33 -6.95
CA LEU A 155 -13.51 4.24 -6.35
C LEU A 155 -13.90 5.60 -5.77
N PRO A 156 -15.00 6.22 -6.23
CA PRO A 156 -15.49 7.47 -5.65
C PRO A 156 -15.80 7.34 -4.15
N ALA A 157 -15.58 8.41 -3.39
CA ALA A 157 -15.82 8.42 -1.93
C ALA A 157 -17.26 8.02 -1.56
N THR A 158 -18.24 8.40 -2.38
CA THR A 158 -19.66 8.05 -2.20
C THR A 158 -19.90 6.55 -2.30
N GLU A 159 -19.31 5.90 -3.30
CA GLU A 159 -19.38 4.44 -3.46
C GLU A 159 -18.61 3.70 -2.37
N ALA A 160 -17.41 4.20 -2.02
CA ALA A 160 -16.63 3.68 -0.92
C ALA A 160 -17.44 3.68 0.38
N ALA A 161 -18.13 4.78 0.69
CA ALA A 161 -19.02 4.89 1.85
C ALA A 161 -20.18 3.89 1.77
N ALA A 162 -20.80 3.72 0.61
CA ALA A 162 -21.88 2.75 0.42
C ALA A 162 -21.40 1.30 0.67
N ARG A 163 -20.27 0.91 0.09
CA ARG A 163 -19.68 -0.43 0.27
C ARG A 163 -19.27 -0.69 1.72
N LEU A 164 -18.70 0.31 2.41
CA LEU A 164 -18.29 0.18 3.80
C LEU A 164 -19.50 0.02 4.75
N ARG A 165 -20.63 0.69 4.49
CA ARG A 165 -21.87 0.52 5.26
C ARG A 165 -22.46 -0.89 5.15
N GLY A 166 -22.40 -1.48 3.96
CA GLY A 166 -22.87 -2.85 3.70
C GLY A 166 -21.93 -3.95 4.23
N ARG A 167 -20.74 -3.62 4.74
CA ARG A 167 -19.75 -4.60 5.15
C ARG A 167 -19.93 -5.02 6.61
N PRO A 168 -20.10 -6.33 6.93
CA PRO A 168 -20.30 -6.78 8.31
C PRO A 168 -19.07 -6.66 9.21
N SER A 169 -17.85 -6.55 8.62
CA SER A 169 -16.61 -6.50 9.36
C SER A 169 -16.13 -5.07 9.64
N ARG A 170 -15.98 -4.72 10.92
CA ARG A 170 -15.51 -3.40 11.36
C ARG A 170 -13.97 -3.30 11.35
N HIS A 171 -13.33 -3.55 10.23
CA HIS A 171 -11.86 -3.49 10.15
C HIS A 171 -11.32 -2.10 9.79
N SER A 172 -12.15 -1.22 9.26
CA SER A 172 -11.77 0.14 8.93
C SER A 172 -12.17 1.11 10.04
N ARG A 173 -11.24 1.99 10.44
CA ARG A 173 -11.51 3.08 11.38
C ARG A 173 -12.66 3.98 10.91
N VAL A 174 -12.78 4.16 9.62
CA VAL A 174 -13.82 5.00 8.98
C VAL A 174 -15.22 4.43 9.24
N GLN A 175 -15.37 3.11 9.39
CA GLN A 175 -16.65 2.47 9.70
C GLN A 175 -17.19 2.78 11.11
N GLY A 176 -16.35 3.32 12.00
CA GLY A 176 -16.78 3.78 13.33
C GLY A 176 -17.32 5.21 13.35
N LEU A 177 -17.30 5.92 12.22
CA LEU A 177 -17.79 7.28 12.08
C LEU A 177 -19.29 7.29 11.71
N GLY A 178 -19.99 8.37 12.05
CA GLY A 178 -21.33 8.63 11.50
C GLY A 178 -21.30 8.82 9.99
N SER A 179 -22.44 8.68 9.31
CA SER A 179 -22.50 8.65 7.84
C SER A 179 -21.86 9.85 7.16
N ASP A 180 -22.13 11.07 7.64
CA ASP A 180 -21.61 12.30 7.06
C ASP A 180 -20.09 12.42 7.31
N ALA A 181 -19.65 12.18 8.55
CA ALA A 181 -18.23 12.18 8.90
C ALA A 181 -17.43 11.08 8.16
N MET A 182 -18.05 9.95 7.85
CA MET A 182 -17.45 8.91 7.01
C MET A 182 -17.25 9.41 5.58
N LEU A 183 -18.26 10.04 5.00
CA LEU A 183 -18.17 10.56 3.63
C LEU A 183 -17.12 11.67 3.54
N ASP A 184 -17.09 12.60 4.49
CA ASP A 184 -16.12 13.69 4.55
C ASP A 184 -14.68 13.16 4.65
N GLU A 185 -14.46 12.15 5.51
CA GLU A 185 -13.13 11.53 5.66
C GLU A 185 -12.70 10.79 4.40
N LEU A 186 -13.63 10.09 3.72
CA LEU A 186 -13.34 9.43 2.44
C LEU A 186 -13.08 10.43 1.32
N ALA A 187 -13.85 11.51 1.22
CA ALA A 187 -13.62 12.56 0.24
C ALA A 187 -12.28 13.29 0.47
N ARG A 188 -11.90 13.52 1.73
CA ARG A 188 -10.56 14.02 2.08
C ARG A 188 -9.48 13.02 1.66
N GLY A 189 -9.72 11.74 1.91
CA GLY A 189 -8.82 10.66 1.53
C GLY A 189 -8.65 10.53 0.01
N GLU A 190 -9.71 10.70 -0.76
CA GLU A 190 -9.70 10.69 -2.22
C GLU A 190 -8.83 11.82 -2.79
N ARG A 191 -9.02 13.05 -2.31
CA ARG A 191 -8.18 14.21 -2.71
C ARG A 191 -6.72 14.00 -2.37
N LEU A 192 -6.42 13.48 -1.17
CA LEU A 192 -5.06 13.18 -0.75
C LEU A 192 -4.43 12.11 -1.63
N LEU A 193 -5.17 11.04 -1.95
CA LEU A 193 -4.71 9.97 -2.82
C LEU A 193 -4.37 10.51 -4.21
N SER A 194 -5.26 11.31 -4.82
CA SER A 194 -5.03 11.94 -6.11
C SER A 194 -3.76 12.80 -6.12
N THR A 195 -3.52 13.56 -5.04
CA THR A 195 -2.31 14.39 -4.92
C THR A 195 -1.03 13.55 -4.79
N LEU A 196 -1.07 12.46 -4.01
CA LEU A 196 0.06 11.55 -3.87
C LEU A 196 0.37 10.80 -5.17
N VAL A 197 -0.67 10.39 -5.89
CA VAL A 197 -0.56 9.73 -7.21
C VAL A 197 0.04 10.68 -8.24
N ALA A 198 -0.40 11.93 -8.29
CA ALA A 198 0.15 12.94 -9.21
C ALA A 198 1.65 13.21 -8.97
N GLY A 199 2.13 13.07 -7.73
CA GLY A 199 3.55 13.19 -7.37
C GLY A 199 4.31 11.88 -7.35
N CYS A 200 3.72 10.77 -7.82
CA CYS A 200 4.34 9.45 -7.78
C CYS A 200 5.52 9.33 -8.76
N PRO A 201 6.74 8.96 -8.31
CA PRO A 201 7.91 8.86 -9.19
C PRO A 201 8.03 7.52 -9.92
N VAL A 202 7.05 6.63 -9.77
CA VAL A 202 7.00 5.34 -10.47
C VAL A 202 5.75 5.29 -11.35
N PRO A 203 5.70 4.41 -12.36
CA PRO A 203 4.51 4.24 -13.19
C PRO A 203 3.25 4.02 -12.37
N VAL A 204 2.16 4.69 -12.74
CA VAL A 204 0.85 4.53 -12.13
C VAL A 204 -0.15 4.11 -13.20
N VAL A 205 -0.94 3.08 -12.91
CA VAL A 205 -2.04 2.62 -13.75
C VAL A 205 -3.34 2.69 -12.96
N HIS A 206 -4.36 3.25 -13.58
CA HIS A 206 -5.70 3.38 -13.01
C HIS A 206 -6.60 2.24 -13.48
N VAL A 207 -7.29 1.61 -12.53
CA VAL A 207 -8.27 0.55 -12.78
C VAL A 207 -9.58 0.96 -12.10
N GLY A 208 -10.64 1.14 -12.88
CA GLY A 208 -11.97 1.48 -12.36
C GLY A 208 -12.48 0.40 -11.41
N ALA A 209 -12.97 0.79 -10.25
CA ALA A 209 -13.52 -0.11 -9.25
C ALA A 209 -15.07 -0.17 -9.30
N ASP A 210 -15.67 0.30 -10.38
CA ASP A 210 -17.09 0.26 -10.71
C ASP A 210 -17.55 -1.08 -11.31
N VAL A 211 -16.60 -1.94 -11.67
CA VAL A 211 -16.84 -3.27 -12.24
C VAL A 211 -16.73 -4.38 -11.19
N ALA A 212 -17.13 -5.60 -11.55
CA ALA A 212 -17.04 -6.76 -10.69
C ALA A 212 -15.59 -7.02 -10.24
N PRO A 213 -15.36 -7.50 -9.00
CA PRO A 213 -14.01 -7.75 -8.47
C PRO A 213 -13.16 -8.66 -9.35
N ASP A 214 -13.78 -9.61 -10.04
CA ASP A 214 -13.10 -10.55 -10.95
C ASP A 214 -12.59 -9.85 -12.21
N ALA A 215 -13.35 -8.91 -12.77
CA ALA A 215 -12.92 -8.09 -13.91
C ALA A 215 -11.78 -7.13 -13.52
N MET A 216 -11.85 -6.52 -12.34
CA MET A 216 -10.74 -5.73 -11.80
C MET A 216 -9.47 -6.58 -11.65
N ALA A 217 -9.60 -7.79 -11.09
CA ALA A 217 -8.47 -8.68 -10.89
C ALA A 217 -7.85 -9.13 -12.22
N ALA A 218 -8.67 -9.37 -13.24
CA ALA A 218 -8.19 -9.67 -14.59
C ALA A 218 -7.37 -8.50 -15.15
N ARG A 219 -7.88 -7.27 -15.04
CA ARG A 219 -7.18 -6.08 -15.52
C ARG A 219 -5.88 -5.82 -14.76
N VAL A 220 -5.88 -5.99 -13.44
CA VAL A 220 -4.66 -5.88 -12.63
C VAL A 220 -3.63 -6.92 -13.04
N ALA A 221 -4.05 -8.19 -13.23
CA ALA A 221 -3.14 -9.26 -13.67
C ALA A 221 -2.54 -8.97 -15.05
N GLU A 222 -3.32 -8.45 -16.00
CA GLU A 222 -2.87 -8.03 -17.33
C GLU A 222 -1.79 -6.94 -17.21
N VAL A 223 -2.07 -5.85 -16.49
CA VAL A 223 -1.11 -4.75 -16.27
C VAL A 223 0.19 -5.26 -15.64
N VAL A 224 0.09 -6.16 -14.67
CA VAL A 224 1.27 -6.72 -14.00
C VAL A 224 2.06 -7.65 -14.93
N LEU A 225 1.39 -8.44 -15.77
CA LEU A 225 2.03 -9.29 -16.77
C LEU A 225 2.79 -8.46 -17.81
N ASP A 226 2.19 -7.39 -18.30
CA ASP A 226 2.82 -6.48 -19.26
C ASP A 226 4.09 -5.86 -18.66
N ALA A 227 4.00 -5.34 -17.42
CA ALA A 227 5.16 -4.78 -16.71
C ALA A 227 6.25 -5.83 -16.46
N TRP A 228 5.86 -7.04 -16.08
CA TRP A 228 6.78 -8.16 -15.85
C TRP A 228 7.53 -8.60 -17.09
N GLN A 229 6.83 -8.66 -18.22
CA GLN A 229 7.42 -9.02 -19.53
C GLN A 229 8.28 -7.89 -20.09
N GLY A 230 7.83 -6.63 -19.98
CA GLY A 230 8.55 -5.46 -20.40
C GLY A 230 9.90 -5.29 -19.65
N GLY A 231 9.91 -5.53 -18.35
CA GLY A 231 11.13 -5.51 -17.54
C GLY A 231 12.16 -6.59 -17.88
N ARG A 232 11.72 -7.69 -18.50
CA ARG A 232 12.62 -8.76 -19.01
C ARG A 232 13.29 -8.44 -20.36
N GLN A 233 12.75 -7.46 -21.09
CA GLN A 233 13.20 -7.15 -22.46
C GLN A 233 14.24 -6.03 -22.51
N VAL A 234 14.60 -5.38 -21.39
CA VAL A 234 15.68 -4.38 -21.36
C VAL A 234 17.00 -5.11 -21.22
N PRO A 235 17.84 -5.19 -22.28
CA PRO A 235 19.22 -5.68 -22.16
C PRO A 235 19.99 -4.72 -21.25
N GLN A 236 20.77 -5.26 -20.33
CA GLN A 236 21.74 -4.51 -19.54
C GLN A 236 22.91 -4.03 -20.42
#